data_4b7502e3080ebfc9cd7d5d1a6da2be8c
#
_entry.id   4b7502e3080ebfc9cd7d5d1a6da2be8c
#
_cell.length_a   1.000
_cell.length_b   1.000
_cell.length_c   1.000
_cell.angle_alpha   90.00
_cell.angle_beta   90.00
_cell.angle_gamma   90.00
#
_symmetry.space_group_name_H-M   'P 1'
#
loop_
_entity.id
_entity.type
_entity.pdbx_description
1 polymer ?
#
loop_
_entity_poly.entity_id
_entity_poly.type
_entity_poly.pdbx_seq_one_letter_code
_entity_poly.pdbx_strand_id
1 'polypeptide(L)' 'MKTVQISLNSIDKVKSFVNEITKYDNDFDLVSGRYVIDAKSIMGIFSLDLSKPINLNIHAEGSTLDTILTIVQPYVIE' A
#
# COMPACT_ATOMS: atom_id res chain seq x y z
N MET A 1 -10.73 -9.19 2.59
CA MET A 1 -9.95 -8.09 1.97
C MET A 1 -10.38 -6.74 2.54
N LYS A 2 -9.43 -5.87 2.73
CA LYS A 2 -9.69 -4.51 3.22
C LYS A 2 -9.05 -3.49 2.29
N THR A 3 -9.77 -2.44 1.94
CA THR A 3 -9.27 -1.34 1.12
C THR A 3 -9.15 -0.08 1.96
N VAL A 4 -7.99 0.58 1.91
CA VAL A 4 -7.76 1.85 2.58
C VAL A 4 -7.12 2.82 1.59
N GLN A 5 -7.30 4.11 1.80
CA GLN A 5 -6.60 5.13 1.00
C GLN A 5 -5.30 5.51 1.69
N ILE A 6 -4.23 5.54 0.92
CA ILE A 6 -2.90 5.91 1.43
C ILE A 6 -2.29 7.01 0.57
N SER A 7 -1.30 7.69 1.14
CA SER A 7 -0.51 8.69 0.44
C SER A 7 0.96 8.28 0.48
N LEU A 8 1.58 8.21 -0.70
CA LEU A 8 3.00 7.85 -0.86
C LEU A 8 3.70 8.97 -1.62
N ASN A 9 3.62 10.19 -1.10
CA ASN A 9 4.05 11.39 -1.81
C ASN A 9 5.53 11.74 -1.69
N SER A 10 6.36 10.79 -1.26
CA SER A 10 7.81 10.96 -1.24
C SER A 10 8.50 9.62 -1.49
N ILE A 11 9.74 9.68 -1.98
CA ILE A 11 10.54 8.48 -2.22
C ILE A 11 10.74 7.70 -0.92
N ASP A 12 10.99 8.41 0.19
CA ASP A 12 11.20 7.77 1.49
C ASP A 12 9.96 7.03 1.96
N LYS A 13 8.77 7.60 1.75
CA LYS A 13 7.51 6.94 2.10
C LYS A 13 7.29 5.67 1.28
N VAL A 14 7.59 5.73 -0.01
CA VAL A 14 7.46 4.55 -0.89
C VAL A 14 8.38 3.44 -0.40
N LYS A 15 9.64 3.75 -0.13
CA LYS A 15 10.62 2.76 0.34
C LYS A 15 10.22 2.15 1.67
N SER A 16 9.83 2.97 2.64
CA SER A 16 9.37 2.51 3.95
C SER A 16 8.15 1.61 3.83
N PHE A 17 7.17 2.03 3.04
CA PHE A 17 5.94 1.28 2.84
C PHE A 17 6.23 -0.10 2.25
N VAL A 18 6.99 -0.16 1.15
CA VAL A 18 7.34 -1.43 0.51
C VAL A 18 8.12 -2.33 1.47
N ASN A 19 9.07 -1.76 2.20
CA ASN A 19 9.86 -2.51 3.17
C ASN A 19 8.98 -3.14 4.27
N GLU A 20 7.97 -2.43 4.72
CA GLU A 20 7.06 -2.95 5.76
C GLU A 20 6.17 -4.06 5.23
N ILE A 21 5.54 -3.88 4.06
CA ILE A 21 4.59 -4.89 3.56
C ILE A 21 5.27 -6.12 2.99
N THR A 22 6.54 -6.03 2.56
CA THR A 22 7.26 -7.21 2.06
C THR A 22 7.57 -8.22 3.15
N LYS A 23 7.41 -7.85 4.42
CA LYS A 23 7.55 -8.78 5.54
C LYS A 23 6.41 -9.79 5.63
N TYR A 24 5.33 -9.56 4.89
CA TYR A 24 4.14 -10.39 4.89
C TYR A 24 4.01 -11.10 3.55
N ASP A 25 3.61 -12.38 3.57
CA ASP A 25 3.39 -13.17 2.36
C ASP A 25 2.07 -12.85 1.67
N ASN A 26 1.20 -12.08 2.32
CA ASN A 26 -0.08 -11.71 1.78
C ASN A 26 0.08 -10.86 0.51
N ASP A 27 -0.93 -10.91 -0.35
CA ASP A 27 -0.95 -10.07 -1.55
C ASP A 27 -1.48 -8.67 -1.22
N PHE A 28 -0.87 -7.67 -1.83
CA PHE A 28 -1.28 -6.28 -1.68
C PHE A 28 -1.34 -5.66 -3.08
N ASP A 29 -2.44 -4.95 -3.38
CA ASP A 29 -2.58 -4.24 -4.65
C ASP A 29 -2.68 -2.74 -4.40
N LEU A 30 -2.11 -1.96 -5.29
CA LEU A 30 -2.35 -0.51 -5.34
C LEU A 30 -3.19 -0.21 -6.57
N VAL A 31 -4.25 0.56 -6.37
CA VAL A 31 -5.16 0.96 -7.44
C VAL A 31 -5.13 2.48 -7.58
N SER A 32 -4.77 2.95 -8.77
CA SER A 32 -4.74 4.37 -9.10
C SER A 32 -5.43 4.55 -10.46
N GLY A 33 -6.64 5.09 -10.43
CA GLY A 33 -7.46 5.19 -11.65
C GLY A 33 -7.73 3.81 -12.24
N ARG A 34 -7.27 3.58 -13.45
CA ARG A 34 -7.44 2.30 -14.15
C ARG A 34 -6.25 1.35 -13.97
N TYR A 35 -5.23 1.78 -13.22
CA TYR A 35 -4.02 0.98 -13.01
C TYR A 35 -4.13 0.19 -11.72
N VAL A 36 -3.83 -1.11 -11.81
CA VAL A 36 -3.73 -2.00 -10.65
C VAL A 36 -2.34 -2.61 -10.69
N ILE A 37 -1.56 -2.39 -9.64
CA ILE A 37 -0.19 -2.90 -9.56
C ILE A 37 0.02 -3.66 -8.26
N ASP A 38 1.04 -4.52 -8.24
CA ASP A 38 1.48 -5.17 -7.01
C ASP A 38 2.11 -4.11 -6.11
N ALA A 39 1.58 -3.95 -4.90
CA ALA A 39 2.07 -2.95 -3.95
C ALA A 39 3.51 -3.22 -3.48
N LYS A 40 4.02 -4.43 -3.69
CA LYS A 40 5.41 -4.78 -3.36
C LYS A 40 6.39 -4.41 -4.48
N SER A 41 5.88 -3.95 -5.63
CA SER A 41 6.71 -3.56 -6.77
C SER A 41 7.05 -2.08 -6.68
N ILE A 42 8.27 -1.78 -6.24
CA ILE A 42 8.70 -0.39 -6.08
C ILE A 42 8.71 0.35 -7.43
N MET A 43 9.11 -0.32 -8.50
CA MET A 43 9.11 0.29 -9.84
C MET A 43 7.70 0.55 -10.34
N GLY A 44 6.76 -0.36 -10.04
CA GLY A 44 5.35 -0.17 -10.38
C GLY A 44 4.77 1.04 -9.67
N ILE A 45 5.11 1.22 -8.39
CA ILE A 45 4.63 2.36 -7.60
C ILE A 45 5.11 3.67 -8.22
N PHE A 46 6.38 3.75 -8.63
CA PHE A 46 6.93 4.96 -9.23
C PHE A 46 6.34 5.30 -10.60
N SER A 47 5.62 4.37 -11.22
CA SER A 47 4.90 4.65 -12.46
C SER A 47 3.55 5.33 -12.24
N LEU A 48 3.10 5.42 -10.98
CA LEU A 48 1.82 6.04 -10.64
C LEU A 48 2.00 7.53 -10.35
N ASP A 49 0.88 8.27 -10.39
CA ASP A 49 0.86 9.66 -9.93
C ASP A 49 0.77 9.68 -8.41
N LEU A 50 1.93 9.84 -7.76
CA LEU A 50 2.04 9.79 -6.31
C LEU A 50 1.60 11.08 -5.62
N SER A 51 1.23 12.12 -6.38
CA SER A 51 0.69 13.35 -5.81
C SER A 51 -0.75 13.20 -5.32
N LYS A 52 -1.40 12.10 -5.70
CA LYS A 52 -2.81 11.82 -5.37
C LYS A 52 -2.92 10.62 -4.45
N PRO A 53 -4.02 10.52 -3.68
CA PRO A 53 -4.29 9.32 -2.90
C PRO A 53 -4.40 8.08 -3.77
N ILE A 54 -3.97 6.94 -3.22
CA ILE A 54 -3.99 5.65 -3.89
C ILE A 54 -4.76 4.69 -3.00
N ASN A 55 -5.56 3.80 -3.60
CA ASN A 55 -6.25 2.76 -2.85
C ASN A 55 -5.34 1.57 -2.66
N LEU A 56 -5.21 1.12 -1.41
CA LEU A 56 -4.46 -0.08 -1.06
C LEU A 56 -5.45 -1.19 -0.75
N ASN A 57 -5.37 -2.29 -1.50
CA ASN A 57 -6.14 -3.50 -1.23
C ASN A 57 -5.26 -4.47 -0.45
N ILE A 58 -5.69 -4.85 0.75
CA ILE A 58 -4.98 -5.76 1.63
C ILE A 58 -5.71 -7.10 1.62
N HIS A 59 -5.07 -8.13 1.05
CA HIS A 59 -5.64 -9.47 0.96
C HIS A 59 -5.28 -10.28 2.21
N ALA A 60 -5.87 -9.89 3.33
CA ALA A 60 -5.66 -10.52 4.62
C ALA A 60 -6.94 -10.44 5.44
N GLU A 61 -7.03 -11.27 6.49
CA GLU A 61 -8.19 -11.34 7.37
C GLU A 61 -7.73 -11.57 8.81
N GLY A 62 -8.65 -11.36 9.75
CA GLY A 62 -8.43 -11.65 11.17
C GLY A 62 -7.31 -10.82 11.77
N SER A 63 -6.53 -11.45 12.66
CA SER A 63 -5.46 -10.76 13.39
C SER A 63 -4.33 -10.31 12.48
N THR A 64 -4.08 -11.03 11.38
CA THR A 64 -3.08 -10.62 10.38
C THR A 64 -3.47 -9.29 9.76
N LEU A 65 -4.73 -9.13 9.39
CA LEU A 65 -5.23 -7.87 8.84
C LEU A 65 -5.06 -6.73 9.86
N ASP A 66 -5.40 -6.98 11.12
CA ASP A 66 -5.27 -5.98 12.18
C ASP A 66 -3.82 -5.52 12.34
N THR A 67 -2.88 -6.45 12.29
CA THR A 67 -1.46 -6.14 12.39
C THR A 67 -1.01 -5.29 11.20
N ILE A 68 -1.42 -5.67 9.99
CA ILE A 68 -1.07 -4.94 8.77
C ILE A 68 -1.65 -3.52 8.81
N LEU A 69 -2.91 -3.37 9.23
CA LEU A 69 -3.53 -2.05 9.34
C LEU A 69 -2.75 -1.14 10.29
N THR A 70 -2.21 -1.70 11.37
CA THR A 70 -1.38 -0.94 12.30
C THR A 70 -0.10 -0.44 11.64
N ILE A 71 0.60 -1.28 10.87
CA ILE A 71 1.86 -0.89 10.26
C ILE A 71 1.68 0.08 9.09
N VAL A 72 0.55 0.04 8.39
CA VAL A 72 0.32 0.97 7.27
C VAL A 72 -0.35 2.27 7.72
N GLN A 73 -0.75 2.36 8.98
CA GLN A 73 -1.43 3.54 9.53
C GLN A 73 -0.72 4.86 9.22
N PRO A 74 0.63 4.97 9.29
CA PRO A 74 1.31 6.22 8.98
C PRO A 74 1.08 6.73 7.55
N TYR A 75 0.66 5.86 6.64
CA TYR A 75 0.41 6.22 5.25
C TYR A 75 -1.06 6.45 4.94
N VAL A 76 -1.95 6.01 5.83
CA VAL A 76 -3.40 6.09 5.63
C VAL A 76 -3.86 7.53 5.70
N ILE A 77 -4.72 7.91 4.77
CA ILE A 77 -5.40 9.20 4.76
C ILE A 77 -6.90 8.94 4.74
N GLU A 78 -7.65 9.85 5.31
CA GLU A 78 -9.10 9.76 5.35
C GLU A 78 -9.75 11.02 4.88
#